data_8feb33c510bd90b627a287f1505c53f4
#
_entry.id   8feb33c510bd90b627a287f1505c53f4
#
_cell.length_a   1.000
_cell.length_b   1.000
_cell.length_c   1.000
_cell.angle_alpha   90.00
_cell.angle_beta   90.00
_cell.angle_gamma   90.00
#
_symmetry.space_group_name_H-M   'P 1'
#
loop_
_entity.id
_entity.type
_entity.pdbx_description
1 polymer ?
#
loop_
_entity_poly.entity_id
_entity_poly.type
_entity_poly.pdbx_seq_one_letter_code
_entity_poly.pdbx_strand_id
1 'polypeptide(L)'
;RGLGDVYKRQPEKYDYNEQNIINNIITNRKHGKTHHIIINAEGIGHSTSMARRIEAATGIETRATILGYMQRGGSPTAKDRYYASIMGAYAVDIMLEGKTNRVVGYQHGEFIDFDIEEALQMQKGINEYQFEVSHLLSI
;
A
#
# COMPACT_ATOMS: atom_id res chain seq x y z
N ARG A 1 13.51 -14.52 16.89
CA ARG A 1 13.56 -14.78 15.43
C ARG A 1 12.84 -13.61 14.77
N GLY A 2 13.59 -12.73 14.11
CA GLY A 2 12.99 -11.60 13.38
C GLY A 2 12.11 -12.08 12.24
N LEU A 3 11.11 -11.28 11.87
CA LEU A 3 10.40 -11.45 10.62
C LEU A 3 11.45 -11.42 9.49
N GLY A 4 11.41 -12.41 8.61
CA GLY A 4 12.29 -12.46 7.44
C GLY A 4 12.13 -11.22 6.56
N ASP A 5 12.97 -11.09 5.54
CA ASP A 5 12.92 -9.96 4.61
C ASP A 5 11.51 -9.73 4.08
N VAL A 6 11.03 -8.51 4.23
CA VAL A 6 9.74 -8.08 3.70
C VAL A 6 9.98 -7.24 2.47
N TYR A 7 9.68 -7.79 1.31
CA TYR A 7 9.74 -7.07 0.03
C TYR A 7 8.40 -6.40 -0.25
N LYS A 8 8.42 -5.09 -0.45
CA LYS A 8 7.21 -4.29 -0.73
C LYS A 8 7.14 -3.90 -2.18
N ARG A 9 5.97 -4.10 -2.78
CA ARG A 9 5.67 -3.68 -4.15
C ARG A 9 4.52 -2.68 -4.11
N GLN A 10 4.76 -1.49 -4.63
CA GLN A 10 3.77 -0.42 -4.69
C GLN A 10 3.74 0.18 -6.09
N PRO A 11 2.55 0.49 -6.65
CA PRO A 11 2.43 1.06 -7.99
C PRO A 11 3.08 2.45 -8.11
N GLU A 12 3.18 3.19 -7.00
CA GLU A 12 3.81 4.51 -6.94
C GLU A 12 5.34 4.46 -7.06
N LYS A 13 5.96 3.29 -6.91
CA LYS A 13 7.41 3.12 -7.07
C LYS A 13 7.69 2.47 -8.42
N TYR A 14 8.14 3.28 -9.37
CA TYR A 14 8.42 2.86 -10.75
C TYR A 14 9.61 1.92 -10.92
N ASP A 15 10.52 1.86 -9.94
CA ASP A 15 11.74 1.03 -9.99
C ASP A 15 11.52 -0.44 -9.58
N TYR A 16 10.28 -0.92 -9.69
CA TYR A 16 10.01 -2.31 -9.39
C TYR A 16 10.72 -3.22 -10.40
N ASN A 17 11.66 -3.99 -9.92
CA ASN A 17 12.31 -5.03 -10.69
C ASN A 17 12.17 -6.39 -9.97
N GLU A 18 11.39 -7.28 -10.56
CA GLU A 18 11.17 -8.63 -10.01
C GLU A 18 12.48 -9.42 -9.92
N GLN A 19 13.40 -9.18 -10.87
CA GLN A 19 14.72 -9.82 -10.86
C GLN A 19 15.55 -9.44 -9.62
N ASN A 20 15.44 -8.21 -9.14
CA ASN A 20 16.11 -7.77 -7.91
C ASN A 20 15.58 -8.54 -6.69
N ILE A 21 14.27 -8.77 -6.61
CA ILE A 21 13.69 -9.58 -5.53
C ILE A 21 14.23 -11.01 -5.60
N ILE A 22 14.24 -11.62 -6.78
CA ILE A 22 14.76 -12.98 -7.00
C ILE A 22 16.24 -13.06 -6.57
N ASN A 23 17.06 -12.11 -7.01
CA ASN A 23 18.48 -12.07 -6.68
C ASN A 23 18.72 -11.91 -5.17
N ASN A 24 17.93 -11.04 -4.51
CA ASN A 24 18.03 -10.84 -3.08
C ASN A 24 17.62 -12.12 -2.30
N ILE A 25 16.54 -12.79 -2.72
CA ILE A 25 16.12 -14.06 -2.13
C ILE A 25 17.23 -15.11 -2.22
N ILE A 26 17.85 -15.25 -3.42
CA ILE A 26 18.95 -16.21 -3.63
C ILE A 26 20.16 -15.86 -2.75
N THR A 27 20.51 -14.57 -2.68
CA THR A 27 21.65 -14.10 -1.88
C THR A 27 21.40 -14.32 -0.39
N ASN A 28 20.22 -13.96 0.09
CA ASN A 28 19.87 -14.10 1.51
C ASN A 28 19.78 -15.57 1.94
N ARG A 29 19.34 -16.45 1.03
CA ARG A 29 19.38 -17.90 1.29
C ARG A 29 20.80 -18.41 1.50
N LYS A 30 21.78 -17.92 0.75
CA LYS A 30 23.22 -18.28 0.94
C LYS A 30 23.73 -17.82 2.30
N HIS A 31 23.15 -16.78 2.89
CA HIS A 31 23.46 -16.29 4.23
C HIS A 31 22.61 -16.96 5.34
N GLY A 32 21.89 -18.03 5.01
CA GLY A 32 21.14 -18.83 5.99
C GLY A 32 19.71 -18.37 6.24
N LYS A 33 19.18 -17.41 5.49
CA LYS A 33 17.75 -17.01 5.58
C LYS A 33 16.87 -18.07 4.92
N THR A 34 15.85 -18.50 5.65
CA THR A 34 14.94 -19.58 5.23
C THR A 34 13.53 -19.09 4.87
N HIS A 35 13.19 -17.87 5.27
CA HIS A 35 11.84 -17.33 5.11
C HIS A 35 11.87 -15.95 4.47
N HIS A 36 11.00 -15.73 3.49
CA HIS A 36 10.83 -14.47 2.79
C HIS A 36 9.35 -14.11 2.72
N ILE A 37 9.01 -12.83 2.92
CA ILE A 37 7.65 -12.31 2.79
C ILE A 37 7.66 -11.21 1.73
N ILE A 38 6.77 -11.32 0.75
CA ILE A 38 6.59 -10.30 -0.28
C ILE A 38 5.19 -9.70 -0.13
N ILE A 39 5.11 -8.42 0.14
CA ILE A 39 3.86 -7.67 0.17
C ILE A 39 3.67 -7.00 -1.18
N ASN A 40 2.69 -7.48 -1.93
CA ASN A 40 2.37 -6.99 -3.27
C ASN A 40 1.06 -6.19 -3.24
N ALA A 41 1.11 -4.90 -3.60
CA ALA A 41 -0.09 -4.07 -3.66
C ALA A 41 -1.05 -4.56 -4.76
N GLU A 42 -2.35 -4.40 -4.56
CA GLU A 42 -3.39 -4.81 -5.51
C GLU A 42 -3.20 -4.17 -6.90
N GLY A 43 -2.80 -2.88 -6.92
CA GLY A 43 -2.55 -2.15 -8.16
C GLY A 43 -1.42 -2.70 -9.04
N ILE A 44 -0.49 -3.46 -8.47
CA ILE A 44 0.54 -4.21 -9.22
C ILE A 44 -0.05 -5.48 -9.82
N GLY A 45 -0.97 -6.13 -9.11
CA GLY A 45 -1.66 -7.33 -9.55
C GLY A 45 -0.77 -8.58 -9.69
N HIS A 46 -1.34 -9.59 -10.32
CA HIS A 46 -0.63 -10.81 -10.78
C HIS A 46 0.13 -11.60 -9.70
N SER A 47 -0.25 -11.51 -8.41
CA SER A 47 0.47 -12.15 -7.30
C SER A 47 0.67 -13.66 -7.47
N THR A 48 -0.33 -14.38 -7.98
CA THR A 48 -0.24 -15.83 -8.19
C THR A 48 0.78 -16.18 -9.28
N SER A 49 0.80 -15.47 -10.39
CA SER A 49 1.78 -15.72 -11.47
C SER A 49 3.18 -15.31 -11.06
N MET A 50 3.31 -14.24 -10.25
CA MET A 50 4.58 -13.83 -9.66
C MET A 50 5.14 -14.92 -8.73
N ALA A 51 4.31 -15.47 -7.85
CA ALA A 51 4.74 -16.55 -6.96
C ALA A 51 5.31 -17.74 -7.75
N ARG A 52 4.65 -18.15 -8.83
CA ARG A 52 5.14 -19.22 -9.71
C ARG A 52 6.47 -18.89 -10.38
N ARG A 53 6.69 -17.63 -10.82
CA ARG A 53 7.96 -17.22 -11.43
C ARG A 53 9.10 -17.20 -10.40
N ILE A 54 8.83 -16.71 -9.19
CA ILE A 54 9.82 -16.72 -8.11
C ILE A 54 10.19 -18.15 -7.73
N GLU A 55 9.21 -19.03 -7.58
CA GLU A 55 9.45 -20.45 -7.30
C GLU A 55 10.29 -21.10 -8.40
N ALA A 56 9.96 -20.89 -9.66
CA ALA A 56 10.71 -21.42 -10.79
C ALA A 56 12.16 -20.91 -10.85
N ALA A 57 12.40 -19.65 -10.49
CA ALA A 57 13.72 -19.04 -10.51
C ALA A 57 14.59 -19.38 -9.29
N THR A 58 13.97 -19.59 -8.13
CA THR A 58 14.70 -19.78 -6.86
C THR A 58 14.70 -21.22 -6.35
N GLY A 59 13.80 -22.06 -6.85
CA GLY A 59 13.55 -23.41 -6.31
C GLY A 59 12.95 -23.40 -4.89
N ILE A 60 12.42 -22.25 -4.44
CA ILE A 60 11.80 -22.11 -3.12
C ILE A 60 10.28 -22.11 -3.29
N GLU A 61 9.60 -23.02 -2.59
CA GLU A 61 8.15 -23.05 -2.59
C GLU A 61 7.58 -21.66 -2.24
N THR A 62 6.79 -21.10 -3.13
CA THR A 62 6.25 -19.75 -2.99
C THR A 62 4.74 -19.76 -3.17
N ARG A 63 4.02 -19.29 -2.15
CA ARG A 63 2.55 -19.26 -2.13
C ARG A 63 2.04 -17.82 -2.10
N ALA A 64 1.08 -17.51 -2.97
CA ALA A 64 0.37 -16.24 -2.95
C ALA A 64 -0.90 -16.37 -2.11
N THR A 65 -1.06 -15.46 -1.15
CA THR A 65 -2.30 -15.30 -0.38
C THR A 65 -2.91 -13.95 -0.74
N ILE A 66 -4.12 -13.97 -1.31
CA ILE A 66 -4.86 -12.76 -1.66
C ILE A 66 -5.77 -12.43 -0.49
N LEU A 67 -5.44 -11.37 0.25
CA LEU A 67 -6.15 -11.02 1.49
C LEU A 67 -7.56 -10.47 1.24
N GLY A 68 -7.78 -9.79 0.12
CA GLY A 68 -9.09 -9.29 -0.27
C GLY A 68 -9.80 -8.50 0.85
N TYR A 69 -11.01 -8.88 1.17
CA TYR A 69 -11.84 -8.21 2.17
C TYR A 69 -11.30 -8.28 3.61
N MET A 70 -10.39 -9.17 3.91
CA MET A 70 -9.74 -9.23 5.23
C MET A 70 -8.98 -7.94 5.59
N GLN A 71 -8.59 -7.15 4.59
CA GLN A 71 -7.97 -5.84 4.80
C GLN A 71 -8.97 -4.72 5.05
N ARG A 72 -10.25 -4.98 4.78
CA ARG A 72 -11.30 -3.99 4.94
C ARG A 72 -11.90 -4.11 6.32
N GLY A 73 -11.27 -3.40 7.25
CA GLY A 73 -11.87 -2.96 8.47
C GLY A 73 -12.40 -4.03 9.42
N GLY A 74 -12.58 -3.62 10.59
CA GLY A 74 -13.35 -4.12 11.70
C GLY A 74 -14.27 -3.00 12.16
N SER A 75 -14.56 -2.95 13.44
CA SER A 75 -15.30 -1.84 14.04
C SER A 75 -14.49 -0.55 13.93
N PRO A 76 -15.10 0.57 13.51
CA PRO A 76 -14.42 1.85 13.40
C PRO A 76 -13.88 2.32 14.75
N THR A 77 -12.68 2.88 14.72
CA THR A 77 -12.06 3.51 15.89
C THR A 77 -12.72 4.86 16.21
N ALA A 78 -12.39 5.44 17.36
CA ALA A 78 -12.85 6.79 17.70
C ALA A 78 -12.40 7.83 16.66
N LYS A 79 -11.18 7.67 16.10
CA LYS A 79 -10.66 8.54 15.05
C LYS A 79 -11.46 8.41 13.75
N ASP A 80 -11.79 7.21 13.33
CA ASP A 80 -12.61 6.96 12.14
C ASP A 80 -13.99 7.62 12.28
N ARG A 81 -14.60 7.48 13.43
CA ARG A 81 -15.94 8.09 13.74
C ARG A 81 -15.86 9.60 13.74
N TYR A 82 -14.83 10.18 14.36
CA TYR A 82 -14.62 11.62 14.40
C TYR A 82 -14.47 12.19 12.98
N TYR A 83 -13.59 11.62 12.17
CA TYR A 83 -13.38 12.08 10.80
C TYR A 83 -14.62 11.91 9.94
N ALA A 84 -15.29 10.78 10.01
CA ALA A 84 -16.50 10.54 9.24
C ALA A 84 -17.61 11.55 9.60
N SER A 85 -17.78 11.85 10.90
CA SER A 85 -18.80 12.80 11.36
C SER A 85 -18.53 14.23 10.89
N ILE A 86 -17.28 14.71 11.02
CA ILE A 86 -16.92 16.06 10.58
C ILE A 86 -16.97 16.17 9.05
N MET A 87 -16.43 15.19 8.33
CA MET A 87 -16.48 15.19 6.85
C MET A 87 -17.93 15.13 6.34
N GLY A 88 -18.79 14.37 7.02
CA GLY A 88 -20.21 14.32 6.68
C GLY A 88 -20.92 15.65 6.91
N ALA A 89 -20.69 16.31 8.04
CA ALA A 89 -21.24 17.63 8.33
C ALA A 89 -20.75 18.66 7.30
N TYR A 90 -19.45 18.70 7.05
CA TYR A 90 -18.84 19.60 6.06
C TYR A 90 -19.40 19.37 4.64
N ALA A 91 -19.61 18.11 4.25
CA ALA A 91 -20.24 17.80 2.96
C ALA A 91 -21.65 18.37 2.84
N VAL A 92 -22.43 18.37 3.91
CA VAL A 92 -23.76 19.00 3.93
C VAL A 92 -23.65 20.53 3.84
N ASP A 93 -22.71 21.14 4.56
CA ASP A 93 -22.52 22.59 4.54
C ASP A 93 -22.17 23.09 3.13
N ILE A 94 -21.22 22.47 2.45
CA ILE A 94 -20.85 22.84 1.07
C ILE A 94 -21.99 22.60 0.06
N MET A 95 -22.80 21.57 0.29
CA MET A 95 -24.00 21.33 -0.53
C MET A 95 -25.06 22.44 -0.33
N LEU A 96 -25.26 22.89 0.90
CA LEU A 96 -26.17 24.00 1.23
C LEU A 96 -25.69 25.33 0.65
N GLU A 97 -24.37 25.51 0.48
CA GLU A 97 -23.77 26.64 -0.25
C GLU A 97 -23.98 26.56 -1.78
N GLY A 98 -24.63 25.50 -2.27
CA GLY A 98 -24.88 25.27 -3.70
C GLY A 98 -23.69 24.72 -4.47
N LYS A 99 -22.60 24.30 -3.81
CA LYS A 99 -21.46 23.66 -4.45
C LYS A 99 -21.82 22.22 -4.84
N THR A 100 -21.48 21.85 -6.07
CA THR A 100 -21.67 20.51 -6.63
C THR A 100 -20.35 19.96 -7.11
N ASN A 101 -20.30 18.66 -7.38
CA ASN A 101 -19.10 17.99 -7.92
C ASN A 101 -17.88 18.11 -6.97
N ARG A 102 -18.11 18.00 -5.65
CA ARG A 102 -17.07 18.14 -4.62
C ARG A 102 -16.76 16.82 -3.93
N VAL A 103 -15.51 16.64 -3.57
CA VAL A 103 -15.05 15.57 -2.66
C VAL A 103 -14.48 16.21 -1.38
N VAL A 104 -14.93 15.74 -0.25
CA VAL A 104 -14.41 16.19 1.05
C VAL A 104 -13.23 15.32 1.46
N GLY A 105 -12.17 15.95 1.93
CA GLY A 105 -10.94 15.30 2.37
C GLY A 105 -10.40 15.88 3.68
N TYR A 106 -9.31 15.28 4.16
CA TYR A 106 -8.55 15.76 5.31
C TYR A 106 -7.08 15.86 4.92
N GLN A 107 -6.52 17.06 5.01
CA GLN A 107 -5.14 17.32 4.62
C GLN A 107 -4.51 18.38 5.55
N HIS A 108 -3.27 18.14 5.97
CA HIS A 108 -2.48 19.05 6.82
C HIS A 108 -3.18 19.51 8.12
N GLY A 109 -4.04 18.69 8.68
CA GLY A 109 -4.77 19.02 9.91
C GLY A 109 -6.15 19.64 9.70
N GLU A 110 -6.57 19.89 8.47
CA GLU A 110 -7.80 20.59 8.11
C GLU A 110 -8.73 19.72 7.25
N PHE A 111 -10.04 19.94 7.39
CA PHE A 111 -11.05 19.38 6.49
C PHE A 111 -11.24 20.35 5.34
N ILE A 112 -11.09 19.85 4.12
CA ILE A 112 -11.09 20.63 2.88
C ILE A 112 -11.94 19.96 1.83
N ASP A 113 -12.31 20.69 0.81
CA ASP A 113 -13.01 20.17 -0.36
C ASP A 113 -12.27 20.48 -1.65
N PHE A 114 -12.38 19.59 -2.62
CA PHE A 114 -11.82 19.72 -3.95
C PHE A 114 -12.89 19.48 -5.01
N ASP A 115 -12.69 20.01 -6.19
CA ASP A 115 -13.40 19.52 -7.36
C ASP A 115 -13.05 18.05 -7.62
N ILE A 116 -14.03 17.26 -8.04
CA ILE A 116 -13.83 15.79 -8.18
C ILE A 116 -12.84 15.47 -9.30
N GLU A 117 -12.85 16.26 -10.40
CA GLU A 117 -11.91 16.05 -11.51
C GLU A 117 -10.49 16.41 -11.09
N GLU A 118 -10.33 17.50 -10.34
CA GLU A 118 -9.05 17.90 -9.76
C GLU A 118 -8.55 16.82 -8.79
N ALA A 119 -9.40 16.34 -7.89
CA ALA A 119 -9.04 15.31 -6.93
C ALA A 119 -8.61 13.98 -7.59
N LEU A 120 -9.23 13.60 -8.71
CA LEU A 120 -8.86 12.40 -9.46
C LEU A 120 -7.50 12.52 -10.16
N GLN A 121 -7.03 13.73 -10.41
CA GLN A 121 -5.70 13.97 -10.98
C GLN A 121 -4.61 14.08 -9.92
N MET A 122 -4.96 14.21 -8.64
CA MET A 122 -3.98 14.28 -7.56
C MET A 122 -3.24 12.95 -7.43
N GLN A 123 -1.92 13.02 -7.50
CA GLN A 123 -1.06 11.87 -7.27
C GLN A 123 -0.53 11.87 -5.84
N LYS A 124 -0.72 10.78 -5.15
CA LYS A 124 -0.10 10.57 -3.84
C LYS A 124 1.26 9.91 -4.03
N GLY A 125 2.33 10.66 -3.83
CA GLY A 125 3.67 10.12 -3.74
C GLY A 125 3.88 9.28 -2.48
N ILE A 126 4.94 8.48 -2.47
CA ILE A 126 5.44 7.81 -1.26
C ILE A 126 6.43 8.72 -0.52
N ASN A 127 6.47 8.58 0.80
CA ASN A 127 7.53 9.21 1.59
C ASN A 127 8.83 8.42 1.38
N GLU A 128 9.74 8.94 0.57
CA GLU A 128 11.01 8.28 0.21
C GLU A 128 11.84 7.91 1.45
N TYR A 129 11.91 8.79 2.43
CA TYR A 129 12.65 8.50 3.67
C TYR A 129 12.06 7.30 4.42
N GLN A 130 10.73 7.25 4.58
CA GLN A 130 10.08 6.11 5.23
C GLN A 130 10.23 4.83 4.41
N PHE A 131 10.24 4.95 3.10
CA PHE A 131 10.46 3.82 2.20
C PHE A 131 11.87 3.27 2.36
N GLU A 132 12.90 4.11 2.36
CA GLU A 132 14.30 3.72 2.59
C GLU A 132 14.52 3.10 3.97
N VAL A 133 13.98 3.71 5.03
CA VAL A 133 14.03 3.14 6.39
C VAL A 133 13.40 1.74 6.41
N SER A 134 12.29 1.55 5.69
CA SER A 134 11.64 0.23 5.61
C SER A 134 12.53 -0.83 4.94
N HIS A 135 13.39 -0.43 4.00
CA HIS A 135 14.38 -1.31 3.39
C HIS A 135 15.50 -1.65 4.36
N LEU A 136 16.04 -0.66 5.07
CA LEU A 136 17.09 -0.88 6.07
C LEU A 136 16.66 -1.83 7.19
N LEU A 137 15.39 -1.79 7.58
CA LEU A 137 14.83 -2.67 8.62
C LEU A 137 14.47 -4.07 8.10
N SER A 138 14.55 -4.31 6.80
CA SER A 138 14.20 -5.59 6.17
C SER A 138 15.40 -6.52 5.94
N ILE A 139 16.60 -6.14 6.41
CA ILE A 139 17.85 -6.89 6.26
C ILE A 139 18.01 -7.94 7.36
#